data_e560fcae722e0d21f2e44f6c14f5bbfa
#
_entry.id   e560fcae722e0d21f2e44f6c14f5bbfa
#
_cell.length_a   1.000
_cell.length_b   1.000
_cell.length_c   1.000
_cell.angle_alpha   90.00
_cell.angle_beta   90.00
_cell.angle_gamma   90.00
#
_symmetry.space_group_name_H-M   'P 1'
#
loop_
_entity.id
_entity.type
_entity.pdbx_description
1 polymer ?
#
loop_
_entity_poly.entity_id
_entity_poly.type
_entity_poly.pdbx_seq_one_letter_code
_entity_poly.pdbx_strand_id
1 'polypeptide(L)'
;MDLKRSIFKKIYNSRDGNIDWKWNEKKFNRIALVNRLVEKTGGLNCNYLEIGCDQNELFDSITCYNKIGVDPVSGGTHKMTSDDFFKDNKKKFNVIFIDGLHEYPQ
;
A
#
# COMPACT_ATOMS: atom_id res chain seq x y z
N MET A 1 -7.16 13.92 14.25
CA MET A 1 -7.21 14.35 12.84
C MET A 1 -7.52 13.16 11.94
N ASP A 2 -8.44 13.35 11.03
CA ASP A 2 -8.80 12.29 10.08
C ASP A 2 -7.87 12.36 8.88
N LEU A 3 -6.96 11.40 8.77
CA LEU A 3 -5.98 11.34 7.69
C LEU A 3 -6.64 11.21 6.32
N LYS A 4 -7.70 10.42 6.23
CA LYS A 4 -8.41 10.21 4.98
C LYS A 4 -8.99 11.54 4.47
N ARG A 5 -9.61 12.29 5.36
CA ARG A 5 -10.18 13.59 5.02
C ARG A 5 -9.11 14.57 4.58
N SER A 6 -7.96 14.56 5.27
CA SER A 6 -6.83 15.41 4.92
C SER A 6 -6.29 15.10 3.53
N ILE A 7 -6.18 13.82 3.18
CA ILE A 7 -5.74 13.40 1.86
C ILE A 7 -6.69 13.90 0.78
N PHE A 8 -7.97 13.70 0.95
CA PHE A 8 -8.97 14.14 -0.03
C PHE A 8 -8.93 15.66 -0.22
N LYS A 9 -8.86 16.41 0.86
CA LYS A 9 -8.81 17.86 0.79
C LYS A 9 -7.62 18.33 -0.02
N LYS A 10 -6.45 17.73 0.19
CA LYS A 10 -5.25 18.11 -0.53
C LYS A 10 -5.34 17.76 -2.01
N ILE A 11 -5.88 16.60 -2.33
CA ILE A 11 -6.05 16.17 -3.72
C ILE A 11 -6.97 17.12 -4.47
N TYR A 12 -8.10 17.49 -3.88
CA TYR A 12 -9.03 18.37 -4.54
C TYR A 12 -8.51 19.79 -4.70
N ASN A 13 -7.74 20.27 -3.76
CA ASN A 13 -7.19 21.61 -3.81
C ASN A 13 -6.04 21.74 -4.82
N SER A 14 -5.56 20.66 -5.38
CA SER A 14 -4.44 20.68 -6.30
C SER A 14 -4.86 20.67 -7.77
N ARG A 15 -6.07 21.04 -8.07
CA ARG A 15 -6.60 20.96 -9.45
C ARG A 15 -5.95 21.91 -10.45
N ASP A 16 -5.14 22.84 -9.99
CA ASP A 16 -4.58 23.90 -10.82
C ASP A 16 -3.27 23.54 -11.49
N GLY A 17 -2.93 22.27 -11.54
CA GLY A 17 -1.78 21.82 -12.31
C GLY A 17 -0.48 21.64 -11.53
N ASN A 18 -0.46 21.93 -10.25
CA ASN A 18 0.72 21.66 -9.42
C ASN A 18 0.62 20.31 -8.73
N ILE A 19 0.31 19.30 -9.52
CA ILE A 19 0.07 17.96 -9.02
C ILE A 19 1.34 17.33 -8.46
N ASP A 20 2.51 17.66 -9.02
CA ASP A 20 3.76 17.00 -8.68
C ASP A 20 4.18 17.21 -7.24
N TRP A 21 4.04 18.41 -6.71
CA TRP A 21 4.44 18.65 -5.33
C TRP A 21 3.50 17.97 -4.34
N LYS A 22 2.25 17.74 -4.74
CA LYS A 22 1.28 17.03 -3.91
C LYS A 22 1.45 15.52 -3.96
N TRP A 23 2.17 15.02 -4.93
CA TRP A 23 2.44 13.61 -5.05
C TRP A 23 3.21 13.06 -3.85
N ASN A 24 4.22 13.78 -3.39
CA ASN A 24 5.00 13.36 -2.23
C ASN A 24 4.16 13.36 -0.95
N GLU A 25 3.29 14.33 -0.77
CA GLU A 25 2.36 14.35 0.36
C GLU A 25 1.41 13.15 0.32
N LYS A 26 0.94 12.82 -0.87
CA LYS A 26 0.04 11.70 -1.08
C LYS A 26 0.69 10.39 -0.68
N LYS A 27 1.93 10.17 -1.08
CA LYS A 27 2.69 8.99 -0.68
C LYS A 27 2.89 8.93 0.83
N PHE A 28 3.29 10.02 1.41
CA PHE A 28 3.50 10.10 2.85
C PHE A 28 2.23 9.80 3.62
N ASN A 29 1.11 10.33 3.17
CA ASN A 29 -0.16 10.10 3.83
C ASN A 29 -0.62 8.64 3.71
N ARG A 30 -0.34 7.99 2.60
CA ARG A 30 -0.63 6.56 2.43
C ARG A 30 0.17 5.73 3.41
N ILE A 31 1.44 6.01 3.55
CA ILE A 31 2.30 5.31 4.50
C ILE A 31 1.76 5.46 5.91
N ALA A 32 1.41 6.68 6.30
CA ALA A 32 0.88 6.94 7.63
C ALA A 32 -0.45 6.22 7.87
N LEU A 33 -1.33 6.23 6.88
CA LEU A 33 -2.64 5.58 6.99
C LEU A 33 -2.49 4.07 7.16
N VAL A 34 -1.68 3.46 6.32
CA VAL A 34 -1.51 2.01 6.37
C VAL A 34 -0.83 1.58 7.67
N ASN A 35 0.20 2.31 8.10
CA ASN A 35 0.85 2.01 9.38
C ASN A 35 -0.11 2.13 10.56
N ARG A 36 -1.04 3.07 10.49
CA ARG A 36 -2.05 3.19 11.54
C ARG A 36 -2.97 1.98 11.58
N LEU A 37 -3.37 1.49 10.42
CA LEU A 37 -4.17 0.27 10.34
C LEU A 37 -3.40 -0.94 10.87
N VAL A 38 -2.14 -1.05 10.51
CA VAL A 38 -1.25 -2.10 11.01
C VAL A 38 -1.17 -2.02 12.54
N GLU A 39 -0.94 -0.83 13.07
CA GLU A 39 -0.84 -0.62 14.51
C GLU A 39 -2.11 -1.06 15.24
N LYS A 40 -3.27 -0.75 14.68
CA LYS A 40 -4.55 -1.08 15.30
C LYS A 40 -4.92 -2.55 15.20
N THR A 41 -4.33 -3.29 14.28
CA THR A 41 -4.73 -4.68 14.00
C THR A 41 -3.67 -5.71 14.37
N GLY A 42 -2.67 -5.34 15.13
CA GLY A 42 -1.67 -6.30 15.55
C GLY A 42 -0.31 -5.69 15.82
N GLY A 43 -0.11 -4.44 15.47
CA GLY A 43 1.17 -3.77 15.65
C GLY A 43 2.29 -4.50 14.95
N LEU A 44 3.39 -4.76 15.65
CA LEU A 44 4.53 -5.45 15.06
C LEU A 44 4.21 -6.89 14.64
N ASN A 45 3.18 -7.48 15.20
CA ASN A 45 2.75 -8.85 14.87
C ASN A 45 1.65 -8.90 13.82
N CYS A 46 1.28 -7.76 13.26
CA CYS A 46 0.31 -7.69 12.18
C CYS A 46 0.80 -8.50 10.97
N ASN A 47 -0.12 -9.24 10.36
CA ASN A 47 0.16 -9.91 9.10
C ASN A 47 -0.29 -9.00 7.97
N TYR A 48 0.66 -8.47 7.23
CA TYR A 48 0.44 -7.46 6.20
C TYR A 48 0.70 -8.03 4.81
N LEU A 49 -0.22 -7.78 3.91
CA LEU A 49 -0.08 -8.14 2.50
C LEU A 49 -0.22 -6.90 1.64
N GLU A 50 0.71 -6.70 0.73
CA GLU A 50 0.63 -5.63 -0.25
C GLU A 50 0.63 -6.22 -1.66
N ILE A 51 -0.33 -5.80 -2.47
CA ILE A 51 -0.43 -6.18 -3.87
C ILE A 51 -0.04 -4.97 -4.71
N GLY A 52 0.99 -5.14 -5.54
CA GLY A 52 1.51 -4.03 -6.35
C GLY A 52 2.52 -3.20 -5.59
N CYS A 53 3.68 -3.77 -5.31
CA CYS A 53 4.70 -3.13 -4.48
C CYS A 53 5.55 -2.11 -5.23
N ASP A 54 5.67 -2.27 -6.55
CA ASP A 54 6.47 -1.39 -7.41
C ASP A 54 7.89 -1.22 -6.88
N GLN A 55 8.27 -0.05 -6.43
CA GLN A 55 9.61 0.23 -5.91
C GLN A 55 9.74 0.01 -4.40
N ASN A 56 8.74 -0.59 -3.78
CA ASN A 56 8.72 -0.89 -2.34
C ASN A 56 8.67 0.33 -1.43
N GLU A 57 8.32 1.50 -1.94
CA GLU A 57 8.28 2.70 -1.08
C GLU A 57 7.31 2.51 0.09
N LEU A 58 6.11 2.05 -0.19
CA LEU A 58 5.15 1.78 0.87
C LEU A 58 5.53 0.52 1.63
N PHE A 59 5.86 -0.55 0.93
CA PHE A 59 6.16 -1.84 1.53
C PHE A 59 7.27 -1.75 2.58
N ASP A 60 8.36 -1.07 2.24
CA ASP A 60 9.49 -0.93 3.14
C ASP A 60 9.20 -0.01 4.32
N SER A 61 8.18 0.83 4.19
CA SER A 61 7.80 1.79 5.24
C SER A 61 6.78 1.22 6.23
N ILE A 62 6.28 0.03 6.00
CA ILE A 62 5.31 -0.59 6.91
C ILE A 62 6.06 -1.26 8.06
N THR A 63 5.66 -0.92 9.28
CA THR A 63 6.37 -1.36 10.50
C THR A 63 5.72 -2.57 11.12
N CYS A 64 5.93 -3.74 10.53
CA CYS A 64 5.56 -5.00 11.16
C CYS A 64 6.51 -6.08 10.68
N TYR A 65 6.56 -7.20 11.40
CA TYR A 65 7.50 -8.26 11.07
C TYR A 65 7.02 -9.16 9.94
N ASN A 66 5.70 -9.34 9.85
CA ASN A 66 5.14 -10.31 8.92
C ASN A 66 4.56 -9.58 7.70
N LYS A 67 5.42 -9.34 6.72
CA LYS A 67 5.03 -8.63 5.50
C LYS A 67 5.22 -9.53 4.29
N ILE A 68 4.21 -9.60 3.46
CA ILE A 68 4.30 -10.24 2.15
C ILE A 68 3.91 -9.19 1.12
N GLY A 69 4.77 -9.02 0.12
CA GLY A 69 4.51 -8.14 -1.01
C GLY A 69 4.45 -8.95 -2.29
N VAL A 70 3.43 -8.74 -3.08
CA VAL A 70 3.20 -9.46 -4.33
C VAL A 70 3.20 -8.48 -5.48
N ASP A 71 4.09 -8.69 -6.44
CA ASP A 71 4.19 -7.86 -7.64
C ASP A 71 4.76 -8.72 -8.77
N PRO A 72 4.16 -8.69 -9.96
CA PRO A 72 4.63 -9.54 -11.05
C PRO A 72 5.93 -9.06 -11.69
N VAL A 73 6.27 -7.79 -11.50
CA VAL A 73 7.39 -7.16 -12.20
C VAL A 73 8.52 -6.78 -11.25
N SER A 74 8.21 -6.04 -10.19
CA SER A 74 9.24 -5.46 -9.34
C SER A 74 8.77 -5.34 -7.90
N GLY A 75 9.74 -5.36 -6.99
CA GLY A 75 9.46 -5.19 -5.57
C GLY A 75 8.80 -6.40 -4.92
N GLY A 76 8.49 -6.24 -3.65
CA GLY A 76 7.83 -7.27 -2.88
C GLY A 76 8.70 -8.46 -2.55
N THR A 77 8.07 -9.47 -1.98
CA THR A 77 8.73 -10.72 -1.61
C THR A 77 8.39 -11.85 -2.58
N HIS A 78 7.32 -11.71 -3.34
CA HIS A 78 6.81 -12.73 -4.25
C HIS A 78 6.61 -12.11 -5.63
N LYS A 79 7.41 -12.55 -6.59
CA LYS A 79 7.30 -12.06 -7.96
C LYS A 79 6.28 -12.92 -8.71
N MET A 80 5.02 -12.54 -8.62
CA MET A 80 3.93 -13.25 -9.27
C MET A 80 2.70 -12.34 -9.31
N THR A 81 1.69 -12.74 -10.06
CA THR A 81 0.42 -12.01 -10.09
C THR A 81 -0.35 -12.28 -8.80
N SER A 82 -1.26 -11.37 -8.46
CA SER A 82 -2.13 -11.59 -7.31
C SER A 82 -2.99 -12.83 -7.48
N ASP A 83 -3.45 -13.11 -8.68
CA ASP A 83 -4.24 -14.31 -8.94
C ASP A 83 -3.45 -15.57 -8.62
N ASP A 84 -2.20 -15.64 -9.05
CA ASP A 84 -1.35 -16.78 -8.76
C ASP A 84 -1.06 -16.91 -7.27
N PHE A 85 -0.84 -15.78 -6.61
CA PHE A 85 -0.59 -15.78 -5.18
C PHE A 85 -1.78 -16.36 -4.42
N PHE A 86 -2.98 -15.87 -4.72
CA PHE A 86 -4.16 -16.30 -3.98
C PHE A 86 -4.60 -17.75 -4.29
N LYS A 87 -4.16 -18.29 -5.41
CA LYS A 87 -4.42 -19.68 -5.74
C LYS A 87 -3.93 -20.64 -4.68
N ASP A 88 -2.72 -20.40 -4.18
CA ASP A 88 -2.06 -21.31 -3.24
C ASP A 88 -1.94 -20.74 -1.83
N ASN A 89 -2.40 -19.52 -1.61
CA ASN A 89 -2.26 -18.89 -0.31
C ASN A 89 -3.22 -19.49 0.71
N LYS A 90 -2.66 -19.86 1.85
CA LYS A 90 -3.42 -20.35 3.00
C LYS A 90 -3.27 -19.44 4.22
N LYS A 91 -2.50 -18.37 4.10
CA LYS A 91 -2.29 -17.42 5.20
C LYS A 91 -3.45 -16.44 5.28
N LYS A 92 -3.71 -15.97 6.48
CA LYS A 92 -4.67 -14.90 6.72
C LYS A 92 -3.93 -13.63 7.05
N PHE A 93 -4.49 -12.50 6.63
CA PHE A 93 -3.86 -11.20 6.82
C PHE A 93 -4.78 -10.29 7.60
N ASN A 94 -4.18 -9.45 8.44
CA ASN A 94 -4.91 -8.43 9.19
C ASN A 94 -5.17 -7.20 8.32
N VAL A 95 -4.21 -6.86 7.47
CA VAL A 95 -4.30 -5.72 6.57
C VAL A 95 -3.87 -6.16 5.18
N ILE A 96 -4.66 -5.84 4.19
CA ILE A 96 -4.33 -6.05 2.78
C ILE A 96 -4.44 -4.71 2.07
N PHE A 97 -3.35 -4.27 1.47
CA PHE A 97 -3.33 -3.06 0.69
C PHE A 97 -3.13 -3.40 -0.77
N ILE A 98 -4.03 -2.92 -1.62
CA ILE A 98 -3.96 -3.19 -3.05
C ILE A 98 -3.68 -1.88 -3.76
N ASP A 99 -2.50 -1.81 -4.38
CA ASP A 99 -2.08 -0.66 -5.15
C ASP A 99 -1.74 -1.13 -6.57
N GLY A 100 -2.73 -1.68 -7.22
CA GLY A 100 -2.55 -2.23 -8.55
C GLY A 100 -2.24 -1.15 -9.57
N LEU A 101 -1.51 -1.54 -10.61
CA LEU A 101 -1.26 -0.66 -11.73
C LEU A 101 -2.49 -0.58 -12.60
N HIS A 102 -3.02 0.60 -12.72
CA HIS A 102 -4.29 0.81 -13.40
C HIS A 102 -4.18 0.73 -14.92
N GLU A 103 -2.99 0.88 -15.45
CA GLU A 103 -2.76 0.80 -16.88
C GLU A 103 -2.71 -0.62 -17.42
N TYR A 104 -2.73 -1.62 -16.57
CA TYR A 104 -2.78 -3.01 -17.03
C TYR A 104 -4.20 -3.52 -17.03
N PRO A 105 -4.64 -4.13 -18.12
CA PRO A 105 -5.91 -4.85 -18.10
C PRO A 105 -5.78 -6.01 -17.13
N GLN A 106 -6.58 -5.96 -16.14
CA GLN A 106 -6.58 -6.99 -15.11
C GLN A 106 -7.55 -8.10 -15.46
#